data_1a513ea5acf6ccf75afc5264347a0c17
#
_entry.id   1a513ea5acf6ccf75afc5264347a0c17
#
_cell.length_a   1.000
_cell.length_b   1.000
_cell.length_c   1.000
_cell.angle_alpha   90.00
_cell.angle_beta   90.00
_cell.angle_gamma   90.00
#
_symmetry.space_group_name_H-M   'P 1'
#
loop_
_entity.id
_entity.type
_entity.pdbx_description
1 polymer ?
#
loop_
_entity_poly.entity_id
_entity_poly.type
_entity_poly.pdbx_seq_one_letter_code
_entity_poly.pdbx_strand_id
1 'polypeptide(L)'
;MATTASLQPALPADIRLMNATAAVLATLGVIALVATGLLWFVRQPMFALHTIRVDGDLAHNSALTIRANAAPRMAGNFFTMDLAATRRAFESVPWVRQAIVRRVWPDKLSVRLEEHRPVALWGVDDGSDKLVNSLGEVFEANLGDVEDEGLPTLRGPDGSSTRMLRLWAALQTVVAGLDAQIETLELSGRGSWRAELDSGAEIEFGRGSDDEVLERTRRFVGTVTQVTQRYQRPIEYADLRHNEGYAVRLKGVSTAVDVGSKPGKK
;
A
#
# COMPACT_ATOMS: atom_id res chain seq x y z
N MET A 1 -72.49 47.88 31.71
CA MET A 1 -71.66 48.13 30.56
C MET A 1 -71.47 46.82 29.83
N ALA A 2 -72.13 46.60 28.69
CA ALA A 2 -72.06 45.39 27.93
C ALA A 2 -71.04 45.60 26.82
N THR A 3 -69.96 44.81 26.86
CA THR A 3 -68.91 44.82 25.82
C THR A 3 -69.45 44.05 24.62
N THR A 4 -69.81 44.73 23.55
CA THR A 4 -70.15 44.13 22.25
C THR A 4 -68.94 43.59 21.62
N ALA A 5 -68.75 42.26 21.68
CA ALA A 5 -67.77 41.53 20.87
C ALA A 5 -68.17 41.60 19.40
N SER A 6 -67.46 42.35 18.59
CA SER A 6 -67.61 42.36 17.10
C SER A 6 -67.21 41.04 16.53
N LEU A 7 -68.19 40.23 16.15
CA LEU A 7 -67.97 39.02 15.32
C LEU A 7 -67.54 39.47 13.96
N GLN A 8 -66.21 39.35 13.68
CA GLN A 8 -65.73 39.54 12.32
C GLN A 8 -66.28 38.38 11.39
N PRO A 9 -66.92 38.72 10.30
CA PRO A 9 -67.44 37.66 9.39
C PRO A 9 -66.34 36.80 8.89
N ALA A 10 -66.54 35.49 9.01
CA ALA A 10 -65.58 34.52 8.50
C ALA A 10 -65.47 34.66 6.96
N LEU A 11 -64.26 34.87 6.47
CA LEU A 11 -64.01 34.99 5.01
C LEU A 11 -64.53 33.76 4.25
N PRO A 12 -65.16 33.97 3.08
CA PRO A 12 -65.62 32.88 2.19
C PRO A 12 -64.50 31.85 1.88
N ALA A 13 -64.87 30.58 1.66
CA ALA A 13 -63.91 29.50 1.51
C ALA A 13 -62.96 29.65 0.29
N ASP A 14 -63.46 30.26 -0.78
CA ASP A 14 -62.72 30.62 -1.99
C ASP A 14 -61.62 31.65 -1.72
N ILE A 15 -61.89 32.68 -0.92
CA ILE A 15 -60.91 33.71 -0.51
C ILE A 15 -59.85 33.08 0.39
N ARG A 16 -60.22 32.16 1.30
CA ARG A 16 -59.25 31.45 2.15
C ARG A 16 -58.32 30.56 1.31
N LEU A 17 -58.85 29.83 0.34
CA LEU A 17 -58.07 29.01 -0.59
C LEU A 17 -57.13 29.87 -1.43
N MET A 18 -57.63 30.98 -1.98
CA MET A 18 -56.82 31.91 -2.76
C MET A 18 -55.69 32.52 -1.95
N ASN A 19 -55.96 32.93 -0.68
CA ASN A 19 -54.92 33.45 0.21
C ASN A 19 -53.91 32.35 0.59
N ALA A 20 -54.34 31.11 0.82
CA ALA A 20 -53.45 30.00 1.13
C ALA A 20 -52.52 29.66 -0.07
N THR A 21 -53.08 29.60 -1.31
CA THR A 21 -52.28 29.39 -2.53
C THR A 21 -51.30 30.55 -2.76
N ALA A 22 -51.75 31.80 -2.58
CA ALA A 22 -50.87 32.96 -2.68
C ALA A 22 -49.74 32.95 -1.63
N ALA A 23 -50.04 32.57 -0.38
CA ALA A 23 -49.04 32.41 0.65
C ALA A 23 -48.02 31.32 0.34
N VAL A 24 -48.47 30.16 -0.14
CA VAL A 24 -47.59 29.07 -0.59
C VAL A 24 -46.67 29.52 -1.74
N LEU A 25 -47.23 30.16 -2.78
CA LEU A 25 -46.43 30.66 -3.90
C LEU A 25 -45.42 31.73 -3.47
N ALA A 26 -45.85 32.67 -2.60
CA ALA A 26 -44.95 33.69 -2.03
C ALA A 26 -43.81 33.05 -1.22
N THR A 27 -44.14 32.05 -0.40
CA THR A 27 -43.12 31.33 0.39
C THR A 27 -42.13 30.59 -0.52
N LEU A 28 -42.60 29.86 -1.55
CA LEU A 28 -41.76 29.21 -2.54
C LEU A 28 -40.89 30.22 -3.30
N GLY A 29 -41.46 31.38 -3.66
CA GLY A 29 -40.72 32.48 -4.30
C GLY A 29 -39.58 33.00 -3.43
N VAL A 30 -39.83 33.21 -2.14
CA VAL A 30 -38.81 33.66 -1.18
C VAL A 30 -37.73 32.59 -1.02
N ILE A 31 -38.12 31.32 -0.88
CA ILE A 31 -37.14 30.20 -0.77
C ILE A 31 -36.27 30.14 -2.04
N ALA A 32 -36.85 30.25 -3.21
CA ALA A 32 -36.11 30.23 -4.50
C ALA A 32 -35.14 31.44 -4.60
N LEU A 33 -35.56 32.61 -4.16
CA LEU A 33 -34.74 33.83 -4.16
C LEU A 33 -33.56 33.70 -3.20
N VAL A 34 -33.80 33.20 -1.97
CA VAL A 34 -32.74 32.94 -0.98
C VAL A 34 -31.76 31.88 -1.48
N ALA A 35 -32.28 30.78 -2.04
CA ALA A 35 -31.43 29.70 -2.59
C ALA A 35 -30.54 30.20 -3.75
N THR A 36 -31.11 30.99 -4.68
CA THR A 36 -30.36 31.59 -5.79
C THR A 36 -29.33 32.59 -5.30
N GLY A 37 -29.67 33.44 -4.32
CA GLY A 37 -28.76 34.39 -3.70
C GLY A 37 -27.58 33.67 -3.01
N LEU A 38 -27.88 32.58 -2.27
CA LEU A 38 -26.85 31.75 -1.61
C LEU A 38 -25.92 31.07 -2.60
N LEU A 39 -26.47 30.47 -3.69
CA LEU A 39 -25.70 29.87 -4.75
C LEU A 39 -24.81 30.89 -5.47
N TRP A 40 -25.33 32.08 -5.72
CA TRP A 40 -24.54 33.17 -6.29
C TRP A 40 -23.42 33.61 -5.35
N PHE A 41 -23.68 33.76 -4.07
CA PHE A 41 -22.71 34.12 -3.04
C PHE A 41 -21.57 33.09 -2.95
N VAL A 42 -21.93 31.79 -2.87
CA VAL A 42 -20.93 30.69 -2.80
C VAL A 42 -20.04 30.63 -4.07
N ARG A 43 -20.55 31.07 -5.22
CA ARG A 43 -19.81 31.10 -6.49
C ARG A 43 -18.93 32.35 -6.70
N GLN A 44 -18.92 33.27 -5.74
CA GLN A 44 -18.07 34.47 -5.86
C GLN A 44 -16.59 34.11 -5.98
N PRO A 45 -15.81 34.82 -6.81
CA PRO A 45 -14.39 34.55 -7.02
C PRO A 45 -13.52 34.74 -5.76
N MET A 46 -14.03 35.45 -4.75
CA MET A 46 -13.35 35.58 -3.45
C MET A 46 -13.18 34.24 -2.70
N PHE A 47 -13.94 33.20 -3.05
CA PHE A 47 -13.82 31.86 -2.51
C PHE A 47 -13.09 30.91 -3.45
N ALA A 48 -12.48 31.40 -4.51
CA ALA A 48 -11.56 30.63 -5.32
C ALA A 48 -10.36 30.19 -4.47
N LEU A 49 -9.90 28.97 -4.64
CA LEU A 49 -8.71 28.47 -3.95
C LEU A 49 -7.47 29.10 -4.56
N HIS A 50 -6.78 29.92 -3.79
CA HIS A 50 -5.56 30.60 -4.23
C HIS A 50 -4.28 29.91 -3.76
N THR A 51 -4.32 29.21 -2.65
CA THR A 51 -3.14 28.62 -2.04
C THR A 51 -3.37 27.17 -1.67
N ILE A 52 -2.47 26.30 -2.17
CA ILE A 52 -2.37 24.90 -1.74
C ILE A 52 -1.07 24.77 -0.98
N ARG A 53 -1.18 24.51 0.31
CA ARG A 53 -0.04 24.20 1.16
C ARG A 53 0.10 22.68 1.23
N VAL A 54 1.24 22.17 0.77
CA VAL A 54 1.61 20.76 0.84
C VAL A 54 2.67 20.63 1.91
N ASP A 55 2.36 19.86 2.95
CA ASP A 55 3.25 19.52 4.06
C ASP A 55 3.38 17.99 4.12
N GLY A 56 4.52 17.45 4.57
CA GLY A 56 4.73 16.00 4.76
C GLY A 56 6.17 15.59 4.54
N ASP A 57 6.41 14.29 4.70
CA ASP A 57 7.70 13.65 4.42
C ASP A 57 7.75 13.36 2.90
N LEU A 58 8.49 14.17 2.17
CA LEU A 58 8.61 14.12 0.70
C LEU A 58 10.06 13.81 0.34
N ALA A 59 10.41 12.51 0.39
CA ALA A 59 11.74 12.04 0.02
C ALA A 59 11.87 11.85 -1.51
N HIS A 60 10.83 11.30 -2.14
CA HIS A 60 10.84 10.93 -3.57
C HIS A 60 10.05 11.90 -4.46
N ASN A 61 9.16 12.72 -3.88
CA ASN A 61 8.35 13.67 -4.62
C ASN A 61 8.72 15.11 -4.28
N SER A 62 8.89 15.95 -5.29
CA SER A 62 8.95 17.39 -5.07
C SER A 62 7.53 17.98 -4.97
N ALA A 63 7.36 19.05 -4.18
CA ALA A 63 6.11 19.79 -4.11
C ALA A 63 5.63 20.27 -5.49
N LEU A 64 6.56 20.47 -6.43
CA LEU A 64 6.27 20.87 -7.80
C LEU A 64 5.65 19.72 -8.61
N THR A 65 6.22 18.52 -8.51
CA THR A 65 5.72 17.30 -9.17
C THR A 65 4.32 16.95 -8.69
N ILE A 66 4.10 16.99 -7.38
CA ILE A 66 2.80 16.73 -6.75
C ILE A 66 1.77 17.74 -7.25
N ARG A 67 2.11 19.03 -7.26
CA ARG A 67 1.22 20.08 -7.75
C ARG A 67 0.86 19.87 -9.23
N ALA A 68 1.84 19.57 -10.07
CA ALA A 68 1.63 19.34 -11.51
C ALA A 68 0.67 18.16 -11.78
N ASN A 69 0.76 17.09 -11.01
CA ASN A 69 -0.07 15.90 -11.19
C ASN A 69 -1.46 16.01 -10.55
N ALA A 70 -1.58 16.66 -9.39
CA ALA A 70 -2.83 16.76 -8.65
C ALA A 70 -3.68 17.97 -9.09
N ALA A 71 -3.08 19.13 -9.40
CA ALA A 71 -3.82 20.35 -9.70
C ALA A 71 -4.82 20.24 -10.86
N PRO A 72 -4.52 19.56 -11.99
CA PRO A 72 -5.48 19.42 -13.10
C PRO A 72 -6.75 18.65 -12.73
N ARG A 73 -6.69 17.82 -11.68
CA ARG A 73 -7.79 16.98 -11.23
C ARG A 73 -8.65 17.63 -10.13
N MET A 74 -8.25 18.84 -9.69
CA MET A 74 -8.96 19.58 -8.66
C MET A 74 -9.92 20.59 -9.31
N ALA A 75 -11.22 20.42 -9.05
CA ALA A 75 -12.25 21.31 -9.54
C ALA A 75 -13.09 21.87 -8.39
N GLY A 76 -13.52 23.14 -8.52
CA GLY A 76 -14.37 23.79 -7.54
C GLY A 76 -13.70 24.95 -6.79
N ASN A 77 -14.45 25.53 -5.88
CA ASN A 77 -13.97 26.57 -4.96
C ASN A 77 -13.95 26.04 -3.52
N PHE A 78 -13.65 26.92 -2.56
CA PHE A 78 -13.57 26.56 -1.14
C PHE A 78 -14.80 25.77 -0.61
N PHE A 79 -16.01 26.05 -1.10
CA PHE A 79 -17.24 25.40 -0.65
C PHE A 79 -17.62 24.17 -1.49
N THR A 80 -17.39 24.25 -2.81
CA THR A 80 -17.89 23.26 -3.77
C THR A 80 -16.89 22.17 -4.13
N MET A 81 -15.59 22.31 -3.75
CA MET A 81 -14.58 21.31 -3.99
C MET A 81 -14.90 19.98 -3.29
N ASP A 82 -14.80 18.90 -4.02
CA ASP A 82 -14.86 17.54 -3.46
C ASP A 82 -13.50 17.16 -2.85
N LEU A 83 -13.43 17.16 -1.51
CA LEU A 83 -12.21 16.79 -0.79
C LEU A 83 -11.84 15.32 -0.97
N ALA A 84 -12.83 14.42 -1.17
CA ALA A 84 -12.56 13.01 -1.39
C ALA A 84 -11.96 12.77 -2.78
N ALA A 85 -12.48 13.45 -3.81
CA ALA A 85 -11.89 13.43 -5.15
C ALA A 85 -10.48 14.05 -5.15
N THR A 86 -10.30 15.17 -4.44
CA THR A 86 -9.01 15.83 -4.28
C THR A 86 -8.00 14.91 -3.59
N ARG A 87 -8.39 14.23 -2.49
CA ARG A 87 -7.54 13.25 -1.81
C ARG A 87 -7.09 12.15 -2.76
N ARG A 88 -8.03 11.52 -3.50
CA ARG A 88 -7.70 10.49 -4.50
C ARG A 88 -6.75 11.00 -5.58
N ALA A 89 -6.87 12.27 -5.97
CA ALA A 89 -5.96 12.88 -6.94
C ALA A 89 -4.51 12.97 -6.41
N PHE A 90 -4.32 13.25 -5.12
CA PHE A 90 -2.99 13.22 -4.49
C PHE A 90 -2.50 11.77 -4.29
N GLU A 91 -3.37 10.86 -3.88
CA GLU A 91 -3.04 9.43 -3.67
C GLU A 91 -2.77 8.67 -4.99
N SER A 92 -3.10 9.26 -6.15
CA SER A 92 -2.73 8.70 -7.47
C SER A 92 -1.33 9.12 -7.94
N VAL A 93 -0.62 9.95 -7.18
CA VAL A 93 0.77 10.30 -7.47
C VAL A 93 1.68 9.18 -6.98
N PRO A 94 2.63 8.69 -7.78
CA PRO A 94 3.60 7.70 -7.33
C PRO A 94 4.26 8.10 -6.01
N TRP A 95 4.57 7.13 -5.17
CA TRP A 95 5.12 7.30 -3.82
C TRP A 95 4.14 7.82 -2.76
N VAL A 96 3.02 8.47 -3.11
CA VAL A 96 2.06 8.95 -2.12
C VAL A 96 1.19 7.80 -1.62
N ARG A 97 1.39 7.42 -0.36
CA ARG A 97 0.59 6.40 0.32
C ARG A 97 -0.76 6.93 0.79
N GLN A 98 -0.74 8.10 1.41
CA GLN A 98 -1.94 8.70 2.00
C GLN A 98 -1.90 10.22 1.91
N ALA A 99 -3.05 10.82 1.61
CA ALA A 99 -3.23 12.27 1.61
C ALA A 99 -4.33 12.69 2.58
N ILE A 100 -4.01 13.63 3.47
CA ILE A 100 -4.98 14.26 4.36
C ILE A 100 -5.24 15.66 3.85
N VAL A 101 -6.43 15.89 3.28
CA VAL A 101 -6.83 17.16 2.67
C VAL A 101 -7.79 17.90 3.60
N ARG A 102 -7.47 19.15 3.93
CA ARG A 102 -8.29 20.01 4.81
C ARG A 102 -8.45 21.39 4.21
N ARG A 103 -9.66 21.96 4.35
CA ARG A 103 -9.90 23.37 4.04
C ARG A 103 -9.38 24.24 5.17
N VAL A 104 -8.69 25.32 4.79
CA VAL A 104 -8.24 26.36 5.72
C VAL A 104 -8.83 27.67 5.24
N TRP A 105 -9.73 28.21 6.05
CA TRP A 105 -10.44 29.42 5.72
C TRP A 105 -9.50 30.61 5.49
N PRO A 106 -9.76 31.55 4.56
CA PRO A 106 -10.95 31.62 3.69
C PRO A 106 -10.78 30.92 2.33
N ASP A 107 -9.56 30.70 1.81
CA ASP A 107 -9.25 30.39 0.42
C ASP A 107 -8.10 29.40 0.25
N LYS A 108 -7.74 28.65 1.32
CA LYS A 108 -6.57 27.78 1.33
C LYS A 108 -6.95 26.31 1.45
N LEU A 109 -6.12 25.46 0.86
CA LEU A 109 -6.13 24.04 1.06
C LEU A 109 -4.84 23.61 1.74
N SER A 110 -4.94 22.86 2.83
CA SER A 110 -3.80 22.19 3.46
C SER A 110 -3.85 20.73 3.11
N VAL A 111 -2.77 20.21 2.55
CA VAL A 111 -2.59 18.82 2.17
C VAL A 111 -1.39 18.29 2.91
N ARG A 112 -1.61 17.27 3.76
CA ARG A 112 -0.51 16.53 4.38
C ARG A 112 -0.38 15.20 3.68
N LEU A 113 0.82 14.92 3.18
CA LEU A 113 1.14 13.70 2.46
C LEU A 113 2.01 12.79 3.33
N GLU A 114 1.79 11.50 3.16
CA GLU A 114 2.62 10.43 3.69
C GLU A 114 3.08 9.58 2.53
N GLU A 115 4.40 9.41 2.37
CA GLU A 115 4.97 8.58 1.32
C GLU A 115 5.11 7.12 1.75
N HIS A 116 5.11 6.22 0.76
CA HIS A 116 5.48 4.83 0.96
C HIS A 116 6.97 4.77 1.36
N ARG A 117 7.28 3.89 2.31
CA ARG A 117 8.67 3.52 2.66
C ARG A 117 8.93 2.13 2.11
N PRO A 118 9.66 2.00 1.01
CA PRO A 118 9.94 0.71 0.42
C PRO A 118 10.81 -0.12 1.37
N VAL A 119 10.58 -1.42 1.40
CA VAL A 119 11.37 -2.38 2.19
C VAL A 119 11.69 -3.65 1.39
N ALA A 120 11.03 -3.84 0.25
CA ALA A 120 11.28 -4.95 -0.66
C ALA A 120 10.79 -4.62 -2.07
N LEU A 121 11.40 -5.26 -3.06
CA LEU A 121 10.88 -5.33 -4.42
C LEU A 121 9.75 -6.38 -4.46
N TRP A 122 8.70 -6.12 -5.23
CA TRP A 122 7.67 -7.11 -5.51
C TRP A 122 7.90 -7.68 -6.91
N GLY A 123 8.63 -8.79 -6.94
CA GLY A 123 8.95 -9.46 -8.20
C GLY A 123 7.78 -10.29 -8.68
N VAL A 124 7.16 -9.83 -9.76
CA VAL A 124 6.37 -10.68 -10.65
C VAL A 124 7.23 -10.90 -11.88
N ASP A 125 7.19 -12.10 -12.47
CA ASP A 125 7.99 -12.44 -13.65
C ASP A 125 7.65 -11.60 -14.90
N ASP A 126 6.72 -10.65 -14.79
CA ASP A 126 6.24 -9.77 -15.85
C ASP A 126 6.97 -8.42 -15.99
N GLY A 127 8.02 -8.20 -15.18
CA GLY A 127 8.78 -6.94 -15.23
C GLY A 127 8.02 -5.72 -14.71
N SER A 128 7.03 -5.91 -13.86
CA SER A 128 6.28 -4.80 -13.26
C SER A 128 7.11 -4.10 -12.19
N ASP A 129 7.14 -2.76 -12.29
CA ASP A 129 7.82 -1.86 -11.34
C ASP A 129 7.02 -1.74 -10.03
N LYS A 130 7.00 -2.81 -9.22
CA LYS A 130 6.26 -2.87 -7.97
C LYS A 130 7.18 -2.99 -6.77
N LEU A 131 6.80 -2.33 -5.71
CA LEU A 131 7.49 -2.29 -4.42
C LEU A 131 6.53 -2.70 -3.30
N VAL A 132 7.10 -3.15 -2.19
CA VAL A 132 6.37 -3.40 -0.94
C VAL A 132 6.85 -2.41 0.11
N ASN A 133 5.91 -1.71 0.75
CA ASN A 133 6.23 -0.80 1.83
C ASN A 133 6.35 -1.51 3.19
N SER A 134 6.76 -0.78 4.22
CA SER A 134 6.92 -1.28 5.59
C SER A 134 5.63 -1.85 6.23
N LEU A 135 4.46 -1.59 5.65
CA LEU A 135 3.16 -2.12 6.08
C LEU A 135 2.75 -3.38 5.30
N GLY A 136 3.55 -3.76 4.29
CA GLY A 136 3.24 -4.88 3.41
C GLY A 136 2.28 -4.55 2.27
N GLU A 137 2.01 -3.27 2.01
CA GLU A 137 1.21 -2.81 0.87
C GLU A 137 2.06 -2.79 -0.39
N VAL A 138 1.54 -3.33 -1.49
CA VAL A 138 2.18 -3.27 -2.81
C VAL A 138 1.79 -1.96 -3.50
N PHE A 139 2.77 -1.25 -4.04
CA PHE A 139 2.57 -0.01 -4.79
C PHE A 139 3.49 0.05 -6.02
N GLU A 140 3.13 0.90 -6.97
CA GLU A 140 3.91 1.11 -8.20
C GLU A 140 4.73 2.39 -8.09
N ALA A 141 6.03 2.28 -8.36
CA ALA A 141 6.95 3.41 -8.43
C ALA A 141 8.15 3.07 -9.30
N ASN A 142 8.92 4.08 -9.71
CA ASN A 142 10.13 3.86 -10.50
C ASN A 142 11.18 3.11 -9.65
N LEU A 143 11.58 1.92 -10.07
CA LEU A 143 12.60 1.12 -9.39
C LEU A 143 13.97 1.79 -9.35
N GLY A 144 14.29 2.64 -10.33
CA GLY A 144 15.52 3.43 -10.34
C GLY A 144 15.69 4.36 -9.13
N ASP A 145 14.59 4.72 -8.47
CA ASP A 145 14.63 5.58 -7.28
C ASP A 145 15.15 4.83 -6.02
N VAL A 146 15.20 3.49 -6.06
CA VAL A 146 15.59 2.61 -4.94
C VAL A 146 16.69 1.62 -5.31
N GLU A 147 17.29 1.73 -6.49
CA GLU A 147 18.31 0.79 -7.00
C GLU A 147 19.50 0.65 -6.03
N ASP A 148 19.90 1.73 -5.39
CA ASP A 148 21.02 1.77 -4.45
C ASP A 148 20.68 1.25 -3.03
N GLU A 149 19.40 0.94 -2.73
CA GLU A 149 18.97 0.55 -1.39
C GLU A 149 19.23 -0.93 -1.07
N GLY A 150 19.54 -1.76 -2.07
CA GLY A 150 19.80 -3.19 -1.88
C GLY A 150 18.61 -3.96 -1.28
N LEU A 151 17.39 -3.62 -1.72
CA LEU A 151 16.18 -4.21 -1.19
C LEU A 151 16.02 -5.68 -1.59
N PRO A 152 15.54 -6.56 -0.69
CA PRO A 152 15.23 -7.94 -1.03
C PRO A 152 14.06 -8.03 -2.01
N THR A 153 13.99 -9.11 -2.76
CA THR A 153 12.89 -9.40 -3.69
C THR A 153 11.91 -10.38 -3.05
N LEU A 154 10.63 -10.03 -3.01
CA LEU A 154 9.55 -10.92 -2.62
C LEU A 154 8.74 -11.33 -3.85
N ARG A 155 8.53 -12.64 -4.04
CA ARG A 155 7.77 -13.21 -5.17
C ARG A 155 6.63 -14.08 -4.65
N GLY A 156 5.40 -13.78 -5.00
CA GLY A 156 4.26 -14.56 -4.52
C GLY A 156 2.93 -14.15 -5.14
N PRO A 157 1.87 -14.89 -4.84
CA PRO A 157 0.54 -14.58 -5.33
C PRO A 157 0.03 -13.25 -4.75
N ASP A 158 -0.87 -12.60 -5.49
CA ASP A 158 -1.50 -11.35 -5.06
C ASP A 158 -2.10 -11.45 -3.65
N GLY A 159 -1.92 -10.40 -2.86
CA GLY A 159 -2.40 -10.33 -1.48
C GLY A 159 -1.54 -11.07 -0.44
N SER A 160 -0.45 -11.73 -0.85
CA SER A 160 0.46 -12.42 0.08
C SER A 160 1.58 -11.52 0.65
N SER A 161 1.76 -10.32 0.13
CA SER A 161 2.89 -9.41 0.43
C SER A 161 3.10 -9.16 1.93
N THR A 162 2.03 -8.85 2.67
CA THR A 162 2.10 -8.62 4.13
C THR A 162 2.56 -9.85 4.90
N ARG A 163 2.11 -11.06 4.51
CA ARG A 163 2.54 -12.32 5.11
C ARG A 163 3.99 -12.60 4.77
N MET A 164 4.35 -12.42 3.51
CA MET A 164 5.70 -12.65 3.01
C MET A 164 6.71 -11.73 3.69
N LEU A 165 6.39 -10.46 3.83
CA LEU A 165 7.26 -9.49 4.52
C LEU A 165 7.52 -9.88 5.98
N ARG A 166 6.47 -10.31 6.70
CA ARG A 166 6.61 -10.78 8.10
C ARG A 166 7.49 -12.03 8.19
N LEU A 167 7.24 -13.02 7.32
CA LEU A 167 8.02 -14.24 7.32
C LEU A 167 9.47 -13.99 6.89
N TRP A 168 9.69 -13.15 5.88
CA TRP A 168 11.04 -12.75 5.47
C TRP A 168 11.83 -12.15 6.62
N ALA A 169 11.26 -11.19 7.37
CA ALA A 169 11.91 -10.56 8.50
C ALA A 169 12.29 -11.58 9.61
N ALA A 170 11.39 -12.53 9.87
CA ALA A 170 11.64 -13.59 10.84
C ALA A 170 12.71 -14.60 10.36
N LEU A 171 12.66 -15.00 9.08
CA LEU A 171 13.64 -15.88 8.46
C LEU A 171 15.02 -15.22 8.39
N GLN A 172 15.09 -13.93 8.03
CA GLN A 172 16.32 -13.15 7.97
C GLN A 172 17.08 -13.19 9.31
N THR A 173 16.34 -13.03 10.42
CA THR A 173 16.91 -13.14 11.78
C THR A 173 17.54 -14.51 12.04
N VAL A 174 16.96 -15.58 11.53
CA VAL A 174 17.47 -16.94 11.71
C VAL A 174 18.64 -17.23 10.77
N VAL A 175 18.51 -16.84 9.50
CA VAL A 175 19.52 -17.06 8.44
C VAL A 175 20.78 -16.24 8.69
N ALA A 176 20.70 -15.11 9.38
CA ALA A 176 21.86 -14.32 9.80
C ALA A 176 22.89 -15.16 10.61
N GLY A 177 22.46 -16.27 11.24
CA GLY A 177 23.37 -17.24 11.88
C GLY A 177 24.28 -18.01 10.91
N LEU A 178 24.05 -17.88 9.61
CA LEU A 178 24.90 -18.42 8.53
C LEU A 178 25.83 -17.37 7.91
N ASP A 179 25.88 -16.15 8.46
CA ASP A 179 26.55 -14.97 7.87
C ASP A 179 26.04 -14.67 6.46
N ALA A 180 24.74 -14.85 6.23
CA ALA A 180 24.08 -14.70 4.92
C ALA A 180 22.79 -13.86 5.04
N GLN A 181 22.37 -13.29 3.92
CA GLN A 181 21.13 -12.53 3.80
C GLN A 181 20.21 -13.17 2.75
N ILE A 182 18.90 -13.06 2.99
CA ILE A 182 17.90 -13.50 2.03
C ILE A 182 17.73 -12.40 0.99
N GLU A 183 18.20 -12.63 -0.21
CA GLU A 183 18.06 -11.74 -1.36
C GLU A 183 16.69 -11.91 -2.03
N THR A 184 16.22 -13.15 -2.19
CA THR A 184 14.89 -13.44 -2.75
C THR A 184 14.13 -14.39 -1.83
N LEU A 185 12.86 -14.09 -1.56
CA LEU A 185 11.92 -15.01 -0.91
C LEU A 185 10.72 -15.24 -1.83
N GLU A 186 10.46 -16.50 -2.14
CA GLU A 186 9.38 -16.92 -3.03
C GLU A 186 8.31 -17.73 -2.30
N LEU A 187 7.04 -17.42 -2.54
CA LEU A 187 5.88 -18.22 -2.17
C LEU A 187 5.19 -18.70 -3.46
N SER A 188 5.30 -19.97 -3.76
CA SER A 188 4.60 -20.54 -4.91
C SER A 188 3.08 -20.48 -4.74
N GLY A 189 2.31 -20.48 -5.84
CA GLY A 189 0.85 -20.58 -5.81
C GLY A 189 0.30 -21.85 -5.13
N ARG A 190 1.16 -22.85 -4.86
CA ARG A 190 0.82 -24.07 -4.12
C ARG A 190 1.20 -24.00 -2.64
N GLY A 191 1.67 -22.85 -2.16
CA GLY A 191 2.02 -22.62 -0.77
C GLY A 191 3.38 -23.16 -0.35
N SER A 192 4.31 -23.38 -1.28
CA SER A 192 5.71 -23.79 -0.99
C SER A 192 6.60 -22.56 -0.93
N TRP A 193 7.47 -22.50 0.06
CA TRP A 193 8.44 -21.45 0.29
C TRP A 193 9.82 -21.82 -0.20
N ARG A 194 10.50 -20.85 -0.83
CA ARG A 194 11.91 -20.95 -1.27
C ARG A 194 12.61 -19.63 -0.99
N ALA A 195 13.88 -19.66 -0.67
CA ALA A 195 14.72 -18.48 -0.62
C ALA A 195 16.02 -18.67 -1.41
N GLU A 196 16.51 -17.56 -1.92
CA GLU A 196 17.86 -17.41 -2.47
C GLU A 196 18.63 -16.47 -1.56
N LEU A 197 19.84 -16.85 -1.20
CA LEU A 197 20.73 -16.06 -0.36
C LEU A 197 21.68 -15.22 -1.22
N ASP A 198 22.25 -14.17 -0.63
CA ASP A 198 23.29 -13.31 -1.23
C ASP A 198 24.53 -14.08 -1.73
N SER A 199 24.78 -15.26 -1.14
CA SER A 199 25.83 -16.18 -1.60
C SER A 199 25.48 -16.97 -2.88
N GLY A 200 24.23 -16.84 -3.38
CA GLY A 200 23.64 -17.63 -4.46
C GLY A 200 23.19 -19.03 -4.00
N ALA A 201 23.12 -19.28 -2.70
CA ALA A 201 22.61 -20.54 -2.17
C ALA A 201 21.08 -20.56 -2.17
N GLU A 202 20.49 -21.66 -2.62
CA GLU A 202 19.04 -21.86 -2.60
C GLU A 202 18.60 -22.69 -1.39
N ILE A 203 17.51 -22.29 -0.73
CA ILE A 203 16.89 -23.02 0.37
C ILE A 203 15.42 -23.31 0.06
N GLU A 204 15.06 -24.59 -0.04
CA GLU A 204 13.70 -25.07 -0.18
C GLU A 204 13.10 -25.33 1.23
N PHE A 205 12.28 -24.44 1.72
CA PHE A 205 11.61 -24.63 3.00
C PHE A 205 10.38 -25.57 2.90
N GLY A 206 9.75 -25.62 1.72
CA GLY A 206 8.54 -26.40 1.49
C GLY A 206 7.27 -25.74 1.99
N ARG A 207 6.23 -26.54 2.14
CA ARG A 207 4.91 -26.10 2.64
C ARG A 207 4.82 -26.12 4.16
N GLY A 208 3.85 -25.37 4.70
CA GLY A 208 3.54 -25.35 6.12
C GLY A 208 3.09 -23.97 6.59
N SER A 209 2.78 -23.90 7.88
CA SER A 209 2.58 -22.61 8.57
C SER A 209 3.90 -21.85 8.68
N ASP A 210 3.81 -20.55 8.96
CA ASP A 210 5.00 -19.71 9.13
C ASP A 210 5.90 -20.22 10.27
N ASP A 211 5.28 -20.72 11.36
CA ASP A 211 5.99 -21.30 12.51
C ASP A 211 6.71 -22.59 12.15
N GLU A 212 6.10 -23.48 11.36
CA GLU A 212 6.73 -24.71 10.89
C GLU A 212 7.93 -24.45 9.98
N VAL A 213 7.83 -23.43 9.11
CA VAL A 213 8.93 -22.99 8.24
C VAL A 213 10.08 -22.45 9.10
N LEU A 214 9.79 -21.58 10.07
CA LEU A 214 10.78 -21.02 10.98
C LEU A 214 11.46 -22.09 11.83
N GLU A 215 10.72 -23.08 12.34
CA GLU A 215 11.27 -24.15 13.17
C GLU A 215 12.22 -25.05 12.36
N ARG A 216 11.85 -25.41 11.13
CA ARG A 216 12.72 -26.15 10.21
C ARG A 216 13.99 -25.37 9.91
N THR A 217 13.89 -24.05 9.68
CA THR A 217 15.02 -23.19 9.42
C THR A 217 15.95 -23.10 10.62
N ARG A 218 15.42 -22.93 11.86
CA ARG A 218 16.24 -22.91 13.08
C ARG A 218 17.02 -24.22 13.26
N ARG A 219 16.37 -25.39 13.08
CA ARG A 219 17.06 -26.69 13.15
C ARG A 219 18.16 -26.81 12.12
N PHE A 220 17.90 -26.38 10.90
CA PHE A 220 18.89 -26.36 9.82
C PHE A 220 20.09 -25.49 10.17
N VAL A 221 19.88 -24.21 10.51
CA VAL A 221 20.95 -23.28 10.85
C VAL A 221 21.77 -23.78 12.04
N GLY A 222 21.13 -24.34 13.07
CA GLY A 222 21.80 -24.86 14.26
C GLY A 222 22.71 -26.08 13.99
N THR A 223 22.50 -26.79 12.90
CA THR A 223 23.27 -28.02 12.60
C THR A 223 24.16 -27.91 11.36
N VAL A 224 23.78 -27.15 10.35
CA VAL A 224 24.51 -27.05 9.07
C VAL A 224 25.88 -26.41 9.24
N THR A 225 26.07 -25.52 10.21
CA THR A 225 27.36 -24.89 10.52
C THR A 225 28.46 -25.91 10.80
N GLN A 226 28.13 -27.03 11.49
CA GLN A 226 29.07 -28.11 11.73
C GLN A 226 29.48 -28.81 10.42
N VAL A 227 28.54 -28.96 9.47
CA VAL A 227 28.78 -29.57 8.18
C VAL A 227 29.69 -28.68 7.32
N THR A 228 29.34 -27.38 7.22
CA THR A 228 30.13 -26.41 6.43
C THR A 228 31.56 -26.25 6.98
N GLN A 229 31.72 -26.23 8.30
CA GLN A 229 33.04 -26.19 8.94
C GLN A 229 33.86 -27.46 8.69
N ARG A 230 33.25 -28.64 8.75
CA ARG A 230 33.91 -29.92 8.49
C ARG A 230 34.46 -30.04 7.05
N TYR A 231 33.66 -29.57 6.11
CA TYR A 231 34.04 -29.70 4.66
C TYR A 231 34.70 -28.45 4.10
N GLN A 232 34.74 -27.34 4.86
CA GLN A 232 35.31 -26.04 4.47
C GLN A 232 34.73 -25.57 3.12
N ARG A 233 33.41 -25.76 2.93
CA ARG A 233 32.69 -25.44 1.69
C ARG A 233 31.37 -24.74 2.00
N PRO A 234 31.03 -23.71 1.23
CA PRO A 234 29.74 -23.02 1.39
C PRO A 234 28.57 -23.89 0.88
N ILE A 235 27.39 -23.59 1.37
CA ILE A 235 26.15 -24.20 0.91
C ILE A 235 25.89 -23.74 -0.53
N GLU A 236 25.43 -24.64 -1.37
CA GLU A 236 24.91 -24.38 -2.72
C GLU A 236 23.40 -24.56 -2.77
N TYR A 237 22.88 -25.58 -2.09
CA TYR A 237 21.47 -25.90 -2.03
C TYR A 237 21.12 -26.63 -0.73
N ALA A 238 19.94 -26.30 -0.15
CA ALA A 238 19.40 -27.00 1.01
C ALA A 238 17.91 -27.31 0.82
N ASP A 239 17.52 -28.55 1.10
CA ASP A 239 16.12 -29.00 1.07
C ASP A 239 15.65 -29.35 2.49
N LEU A 240 14.76 -28.51 3.03
CA LEU A 240 14.20 -28.63 4.38
C LEU A 240 12.80 -29.25 4.39
N ARG A 241 12.32 -29.80 3.27
CA ARG A 241 10.96 -30.37 3.16
C ARG A 241 10.78 -31.67 3.94
N HIS A 242 11.85 -32.30 4.35
CA HIS A 242 11.82 -33.54 5.13
C HIS A 242 11.51 -33.25 6.60
N ASN A 243 10.58 -34.02 7.19
CA ASN A 243 10.14 -33.79 8.58
C ASN A 243 11.24 -34.03 9.62
N GLU A 244 12.14 -34.99 9.38
CA GLU A 244 13.13 -35.48 10.36
C GLU A 244 14.57 -35.04 10.02
N GLY A 245 14.77 -34.26 8.94
CA GLY A 245 16.10 -33.87 8.53
C GLY A 245 16.08 -32.92 7.34
N TYR A 246 17.26 -32.72 6.78
CA TYR A 246 17.42 -31.92 5.57
C TYR A 246 18.49 -32.54 4.65
N ALA A 247 18.39 -32.27 3.37
CA ALA A 247 19.47 -32.56 2.42
C ALA A 247 20.25 -31.29 2.12
N VAL A 248 21.58 -31.36 2.09
CA VAL A 248 22.42 -30.22 1.76
C VAL A 248 23.41 -30.61 0.64
N ARG A 249 23.59 -29.73 -0.33
CA ARG A 249 24.64 -29.77 -1.32
C ARG A 249 25.62 -28.64 -1.06
N LEU A 250 26.89 -28.98 -0.92
CA LEU A 250 27.98 -28.04 -0.75
C LEU A 250 28.66 -27.77 -2.10
N LYS A 251 29.09 -26.53 -2.32
CA LYS A 251 29.72 -26.09 -3.57
C LYS A 251 31.00 -26.88 -3.85
N GLY A 252 31.03 -27.59 -4.99
CA GLY A 252 32.20 -28.37 -5.44
C GLY A 252 32.40 -29.71 -4.71
N VAL A 253 31.41 -30.20 -3.95
CA VAL A 253 31.42 -31.54 -3.36
C VAL A 253 30.48 -32.46 -4.17
N SER A 254 31.04 -33.48 -4.85
CA SER A 254 30.25 -34.51 -5.53
C SER A 254 30.21 -35.76 -4.66
N THR A 255 29.04 -36.35 -4.47
CA THR A 255 28.82 -37.66 -3.87
C THR A 255 28.84 -38.78 -4.92
N ALA A 256 29.26 -38.49 -6.17
CA ALA A 256 29.45 -39.52 -7.15
C ALA A 256 30.55 -40.49 -6.63
N VAL A 257 30.13 -41.67 -6.20
CA VAL A 257 31.03 -42.79 -5.94
C VAL A 257 31.72 -43.08 -7.29
N ASP A 258 33.01 -42.83 -7.35
CA ASP A 258 33.86 -43.31 -8.47
C ASP A 258 33.74 -44.83 -8.48
N VAL A 259 32.82 -45.34 -9.31
CA VAL A 259 32.76 -46.78 -9.59
C VAL A 259 33.99 -47.09 -10.40
N GLY A 260 35.08 -47.37 -9.66
CA GLY A 260 36.38 -47.68 -10.19
C GLY A 260 36.29 -48.62 -11.37
N SER A 261 36.87 -48.19 -12.47
CA SER A 261 37.13 -49.00 -13.66
C SER A 261 37.74 -50.34 -13.24
N LYS A 262 37.01 -51.44 -13.43
CA LYS A 262 37.59 -52.78 -13.32
C LYS A 262 38.83 -52.87 -14.21
N PRO A 263 40.00 -53.26 -13.68
CA PRO A 263 41.14 -53.53 -14.52
C PRO A 263 40.84 -54.76 -15.44
N GLY A 264 40.89 -54.52 -16.74
CA GLY A 264 40.71 -55.55 -17.75
C GLY A 264 41.68 -56.69 -17.50
N LYS A 265 41.19 -57.94 -17.34
CA LYS A 265 41.95 -59.14 -17.39
C LYS A 265 42.44 -59.34 -18.84
N LYS A 266 43.79 -59.44 -19.02
CA LYS A 266 44.41 -60.04 -20.18
C LYS A 266 44.14 -61.51 -20.22
#